data_7a53bef046211badfa25e696365f94cb
#
_entry.id   7a53bef046211badfa25e696365f94cb
#
_cell.length_a   1.000
_cell.length_b   1.000
_cell.length_c   1.000
_cell.angle_alpha   90.00
_cell.angle_beta   90.00
_cell.angle_gamma   90.00
#
_symmetry.space_group_name_H-M   'P 1'
#
loop_
_entity.id
_entity.type
_entity.pdbx_description
1 polymer ?
#
loop_
_entity_poly.entity_id
_entity_poly.type
_entity_poly.pdbx_seq_one_letter_code
_entity_poly.pdbx_strand_id
1 'polypeptide(L)'
;MQTEVILVPVIQLDGHLTVEEAEAIVFEEKPIRISPESLAKVDASHRALLRALGEGKPIYGVNTGFGALSRTRIPDPELKSLQLNLIRSHATGVGKPLPDPIVRGILLFRLNSFLQGASGVRREVVELLGQMLKHRVYPVIPEQGSVGASGDLVPLAHLALVLVGEGRARYRGEELPGGEALRRAGLSPLTELFPKEGLALLNGTSAMLSILFCTWVWARRVFRAALGIASLSFQALRGSTQPLDPRLHRLRPHPGQIEVAEQLRALLSQSRLTDTFEGDVQDPYSLRCLPQILGPVWEVLENVGKTLSIEMNSATDNPVVLPEGEVLCGGNFHGQILALAAEELGIALTILGNSCERRLNLLLNASERGLPPFLARTPGRSSGLMLLQYTAAALSAENKVLAHPAAVDTIPTSGGKEDFNSMGATSSWKAWRILGNVAHQVALEAVAARWAIGFWGEEKLSPATRRIYAKLSEIIPPPGEDQDLSPVLGQVAELIQKGGIESYGL
;
A
#
# COMPACT_ATOMS: atom_id res chain seq x y z
N MET A 1 10.52 24.90 -35.03
CA MET A 1 9.75 24.26 -33.95
C MET A 1 10.66 24.19 -32.73
N GLN A 2 10.48 25.10 -31.78
CA GLN A 2 11.14 25.01 -30.48
C GLN A 2 10.42 23.91 -29.69
N THR A 3 11.12 22.84 -29.42
CA THR A 3 10.65 21.78 -28.51
C THR A 3 10.61 22.40 -27.11
N GLU A 4 9.43 22.73 -26.61
CA GLU A 4 9.26 23.05 -25.19
C GLU A 4 9.77 21.87 -24.38
N VAL A 5 10.89 22.07 -23.71
CA VAL A 5 11.39 21.14 -22.70
C VAL A 5 10.43 21.25 -21.52
N ILE A 6 9.46 20.33 -21.42
CA ILE A 6 8.61 20.21 -20.24
C ILE A 6 9.54 19.82 -19.09
N LEU A 7 9.93 20.80 -18.27
CA LEU A 7 10.69 20.56 -17.04
C LEU A 7 9.79 19.74 -16.09
N VAL A 8 10.07 18.46 -15.98
CA VAL A 8 9.42 17.60 -14.96
C VAL A 8 9.80 18.16 -13.59
N PRO A 9 8.82 18.56 -12.75
CA PRO A 9 9.14 19.14 -11.43
C PRO A 9 9.94 18.13 -10.60
N VAL A 10 11.07 18.58 -10.06
CA VAL A 10 11.96 17.81 -9.19
C VAL A 10 11.48 17.96 -7.75
N ILE A 11 11.21 16.86 -7.06
CA ILE A 11 10.81 16.89 -5.65
C ILE A 11 12.05 17.02 -4.77
N GLN A 12 12.04 18.01 -3.89
CA GLN A 12 13.13 18.24 -2.95
C GLN A 12 12.88 17.45 -1.67
N LEU A 13 13.84 16.58 -1.31
CA LEU A 13 13.80 15.82 -0.06
C LEU A 13 14.57 16.61 1.02
N ASP A 14 13.85 17.09 2.00
CA ASP A 14 14.38 17.88 3.12
C ASP A 14 14.15 17.25 4.51
N GLY A 15 13.71 15.99 4.52
CA GLY A 15 13.31 15.24 5.71
C GLY A 15 11.80 15.33 5.97
N HIS A 16 11.05 16.09 5.16
CA HIS A 16 9.60 16.15 5.21
C HIS A 16 9.01 15.76 3.85
N LEU A 17 8.10 14.79 3.85
CA LEU A 17 7.38 14.30 2.67
C LEU A 17 5.88 14.48 2.88
N THR A 18 5.18 15.01 1.90
CA THR A 18 3.72 14.87 1.81
C THR A 18 3.35 13.52 1.20
N VAL A 19 2.10 13.11 1.40
CA VAL A 19 1.58 11.89 0.78
C VAL A 19 1.65 11.96 -0.74
N GLU A 20 1.30 13.10 -1.31
CA GLU A 20 1.29 13.36 -2.76
C GLU A 20 2.70 13.27 -3.36
N GLU A 21 3.70 13.82 -2.66
CA GLU A 21 5.09 13.70 -3.08
C GLU A 21 5.58 12.26 -3.03
N ALA A 22 5.26 11.54 -1.94
CA ALA A 22 5.62 10.13 -1.82
C ALA A 22 4.93 9.29 -2.92
N GLU A 23 3.64 9.53 -3.20
CA GLU A 23 2.91 8.86 -4.29
C GLU A 23 3.56 9.15 -5.65
N ALA A 24 3.89 10.40 -5.93
CA ALA A 24 4.52 10.82 -7.17
C ALA A 24 5.93 10.19 -7.35
N ILE A 25 6.72 10.07 -6.28
CA ILE A 25 8.03 9.40 -6.35
C ILE A 25 7.85 7.89 -6.53
N VAL A 26 6.95 7.26 -5.76
CA VAL A 26 6.80 5.80 -5.76
C VAL A 26 6.15 5.28 -7.03
N PHE A 27 5.11 5.92 -7.55
CA PHE A 27 4.32 5.41 -8.67
C PHE A 27 4.57 6.11 -10.00
N GLU A 28 4.88 7.43 -9.98
CA GLU A 28 5.12 8.19 -11.20
C GLU A 28 6.62 8.37 -11.51
N GLU A 29 7.49 7.87 -10.63
CA GLU A 29 8.95 7.93 -10.77
C GLU A 29 9.51 9.35 -10.90
N LYS A 30 8.86 10.32 -10.25
CA LYS A 30 9.33 11.71 -10.31
C LYS A 30 10.73 11.86 -9.76
N PRO A 31 11.57 12.67 -10.41
CA PRO A 31 12.94 12.87 -10.01
C PRO A 31 13.04 13.57 -8.66
N ILE A 32 14.06 13.20 -7.88
CA ILE A 32 14.31 13.74 -6.55
C ILE A 32 15.63 14.52 -6.49
N ARG A 33 15.71 15.44 -5.52
CA ARG A 33 16.95 16.11 -5.10
C ARG A 33 17.00 16.19 -3.59
N ILE A 34 18.10 15.77 -2.98
CA ILE A 34 18.31 15.88 -1.54
C ILE A 34 18.72 17.33 -1.22
N SER A 35 18.13 17.91 -0.17
CA SER A 35 18.44 19.27 0.23
C SER A 35 19.82 19.36 0.90
N PRO A 36 20.59 20.42 0.64
CA PRO A 36 21.87 20.64 1.33
C PRO A 36 21.72 20.76 2.85
N GLU A 37 20.61 21.33 3.31
CA GLU A 37 20.29 21.52 4.73
C GLU A 37 20.11 20.18 5.43
N SER A 38 19.42 19.21 4.80
CA SER A 38 19.27 17.87 5.35
C SER A 38 20.57 17.08 5.37
N LEU A 39 21.39 17.23 4.33
CA LEU A 39 22.75 16.67 4.35
C LEU A 39 23.62 17.25 5.47
N ALA A 40 23.47 18.55 5.77
CA ALA A 40 24.17 19.16 6.90
C ALA A 40 23.73 18.60 8.26
N LYS A 41 22.41 18.25 8.43
CA LYS A 41 21.90 17.55 9.63
C LYS A 41 22.51 16.15 9.74
N VAL A 42 22.57 15.41 8.64
CA VAL A 42 23.21 14.08 8.58
C VAL A 42 24.67 14.17 9.02
N ASP A 43 25.44 15.11 8.47
CA ASP A 43 26.84 15.32 8.85
C ASP A 43 27.00 15.73 10.33
N ALA A 44 26.08 16.51 10.87
CA ALA A 44 26.10 16.90 12.28
C ALA A 44 25.91 15.69 13.20
N SER A 45 24.92 14.83 12.90
CA SER A 45 24.67 13.58 13.62
C SER A 45 25.86 12.62 13.52
N HIS A 46 26.47 12.48 12.32
CA HIS A 46 27.65 11.63 12.17
C HIS A 46 28.83 12.15 13.00
N ARG A 47 29.12 13.45 12.99
CA ARG A 47 30.15 14.05 13.85
C ARG A 47 29.86 13.85 15.34
N ALA A 48 28.59 13.91 15.74
CA ALA A 48 28.17 13.64 17.11
C ALA A 48 28.46 12.18 17.52
N LEU A 49 28.17 11.23 16.65
CA LEU A 49 28.53 9.82 16.87
C LEU A 49 30.03 9.61 17.06
N LEU A 50 30.85 10.24 16.20
CA LEU A 50 32.32 10.15 16.31
C LEU A 50 32.86 10.71 17.63
N ARG A 51 32.27 11.82 18.13
CA ARG A 51 32.63 12.36 19.47
C ARG A 51 32.27 11.38 20.57
N ALA A 52 31.04 10.82 20.54
CA ALA A 52 30.58 9.86 21.53
C ALA A 52 31.45 8.56 21.55
N LEU A 53 31.89 8.09 20.38
CA LEU A 53 32.83 6.96 20.27
C LEU A 53 34.19 7.31 20.90
N GLY A 54 34.70 8.54 20.71
CA GLY A 54 35.94 9.02 21.31
C GLY A 54 35.94 9.05 22.83
N GLU A 55 34.75 9.07 23.48
CA GLU A 55 34.63 8.97 24.94
C GLU A 55 34.87 7.54 25.47
N GLY A 56 34.94 6.54 24.59
CA GLY A 56 35.23 5.16 24.94
C GLY A 56 34.11 4.41 25.68
N LYS A 57 32.91 4.99 25.79
CA LYS A 57 31.72 4.34 26.40
C LYS A 57 31.13 3.27 25.47
N PRO A 58 30.51 2.20 26.03
CA PRO A 58 29.75 1.26 25.23
C PRO A 58 28.53 1.94 24.58
N ILE A 59 28.41 1.79 23.25
CA ILE A 59 27.25 2.24 22.48
C ILE A 59 26.68 1.02 21.77
N TYR A 60 25.40 0.71 22.02
CA TYR A 60 24.72 -0.45 21.49
C TYR A 60 24.84 -0.55 19.97
N GLY A 61 25.34 -1.69 19.48
CA GLY A 61 25.44 -2.00 18.05
C GLY A 61 26.42 -1.10 17.26
N VAL A 62 27.19 -0.28 17.94
CA VAL A 62 28.22 0.58 17.37
C VAL A 62 29.59 0.04 17.71
N ASN A 63 29.89 -0.11 19.01
CA ASN A 63 31.10 -0.75 19.54
C ASN A 63 30.79 -1.92 20.51
N THR A 64 29.57 -2.46 20.42
CA THR A 64 29.13 -3.70 21.09
C THR A 64 28.47 -4.62 20.06
N GLY A 65 28.27 -5.87 20.42
CA GLY A 65 27.39 -6.79 19.67
C GLY A 65 25.92 -6.36 19.69
N PHE A 66 25.05 -7.17 19.08
CA PHE A 66 23.63 -6.90 18.87
C PHE A 66 22.74 -7.87 19.65
N GLY A 67 21.51 -7.44 19.95
CA GLY A 67 20.51 -8.30 20.59
C GLY A 67 21.03 -8.97 21.85
N ALA A 68 20.97 -10.29 21.91
CA ALA A 68 21.49 -11.09 23.03
C ALA A 68 23.01 -10.93 23.23
N LEU A 69 23.77 -10.55 22.20
CA LEU A 69 25.21 -10.35 22.23
C LEU A 69 25.63 -8.92 22.61
N SER A 70 24.74 -8.06 22.99
CA SER A 70 24.97 -6.62 23.26
C SER A 70 25.96 -6.35 24.41
N ARG A 71 26.24 -7.34 25.28
CA ARG A 71 27.22 -7.22 26.37
C ARG A 71 28.66 -7.38 25.89
N THR A 72 28.89 -7.89 24.68
CA THR A 72 30.24 -8.15 24.15
C THR A 72 30.75 -6.84 23.53
N ARG A 73 31.86 -6.32 24.07
CA ARG A 73 32.56 -5.17 23.49
C ARG A 73 33.39 -5.63 22.29
N ILE A 74 33.37 -4.87 21.22
CA ILE A 74 34.08 -5.16 19.98
C ILE A 74 35.31 -4.21 19.89
N PRO A 75 36.50 -4.71 19.61
CA PRO A 75 37.69 -3.89 19.42
C PRO A 75 37.57 -2.93 18.22
N ASP A 76 38.15 -1.75 18.32
CA ASP A 76 38.03 -0.71 17.28
C ASP A 76 38.43 -1.20 15.87
N PRO A 77 39.51 -2.02 15.68
CA PRO A 77 39.85 -2.52 14.33
C PRO A 77 38.79 -3.43 13.70
N GLU A 78 37.89 -4.02 14.51
CA GLU A 78 36.87 -4.96 14.08
C GLU A 78 35.50 -4.31 13.82
N LEU A 79 35.34 -3.00 14.15
CA LEU A 79 34.03 -2.32 14.07
C LEU A 79 33.48 -2.28 12.63
N LYS A 80 34.33 -2.11 11.62
CA LYS A 80 33.91 -2.09 10.20
C LYS A 80 33.43 -3.48 9.74
N SER A 81 34.17 -4.52 10.09
CA SER A 81 33.82 -5.90 9.76
C SER A 81 32.54 -6.35 10.48
N LEU A 82 32.31 -5.88 11.71
CA LEU A 82 31.08 -6.10 12.46
C LEU A 82 29.86 -5.59 11.67
N GLN A 83 29.91 -4.37 11.12
CA GLN A 83 28.77 -3.78 10.38
C GLN A 83 28.49 -4.57 9.09
N LEU A 84 29.49 -5.01 8.37
CA LEU A 84 29.33 -5.82 7.16
C LEU A 84 28.78 -7.22 7.48
N ASN A 85 29.32 -7.87 8.53
CA ASN A 85 28.85 -9.18 8.97
C ASN A 85 27.39 -9.13 9.43
N LEU A 86 26.97 -8.03 10.05
CA LEU A 86 25.57 -7.82 10.43
C LEU A 86 24.67 -7.88 9.19
N ILE A 87 24.97 -7.11 8.15
CA ILE A 87 24.20 -7.10 6.89
C ILE A 87 24.12 -8.51 6.31
N ARG A 88 25.25 -9.20 6.17
CA ARG A 88 25.31 -10.54 5.57
C ARG A 88 24.53 -11.57 6.35
N SER A 89 24.64 -11.57 7.68
CA SER A 89 23.96 -12.54 8.55
C SER A 89 22.46 -12.35 8.65
N HIS A 90 21.95 -11.14 8.33
CA HIS A 90 20.53 -10.80 8.40
C HIS A 90 19.81 -10.94 7.06
N ALA A 91 20.52 -11.13 5.94
CA ALA A 91 19.92 -11.31 4.61
C ALA A 91 19.43 -12.75 4.40
N THR A 92 18.38 -13.14 5.13
CA THR A 92 17.85 -14.52 5.20
C THR A 92 16.42 -14.64 4.68
N GLY A 93 15.94 -13.63 3.92
CA GLY A 93 14.59 -13.59 3.38
C GLY A 93 14.31 -14.70 2.37
N VAL A 94 13.04 -15.12 2.30
CA VAL A 94 12.54 -16.15 1.38
C VAL A 94 11.28 -15.70 0.66
N GLY A 95 10.84 -16.45 -0.35
CA GLY A 95 9.65 -16.15 -1.12
C GLY A 95 9.94 -15.36 -2.39
N LYS A 96 8.90 -14.78 -2.99
CA LYS A 96 8.99 -14.02 -4.23
C LYS A 96 9.60 -12.63 -3.98
N PRO A 97 10.28 -12.05 -4.97
CA PRO A 97 10.72 -10.65 -4.88
C PRO A 97 9.54 -9.68 -4.73
N LEU A 98 9.70 -8.69 -3.86
CA LEU A 98 8.75 -7.57 -3.75
C LEU A 98 8.63 -6.80 -5.08
N PRO A 99 7.43 -6.26 -5.42
CA PRO A 99 7.23 -5.40 -6.59
C PRO A 99 8.07 -4.11 -6.53
N ASP A 100 8.47 -3.60 -7.70
CA ASP A 100 9.30 -2.40 -7.82
C ASP A 100 8.75 -1.15 -7.09
N PRO A 101 7.44 -0.83 -7.12
CA PRO A 101 6.92 0.29 -6.36
C PRO A 101 7.14 0.16 -4.84
N ILE A 102 7.01 -1.05 -4.30
CA ILE A 102 7.27 -1.31 -2.87
C ILE A 102 8.77 -1.12 -2.58
N VAL A 103 9.65 -1.67 -3.41
CA VAL A 103 11.11 -1.51 -3.23
C VAL A 103 11.53 -0.04 -3.34
N ARG A 104 10.91 0.69 -4.26
CA ARG A 104 11.11 2.15 -4.39
C ARG A 104 10.68 2.90 -3.14
N GLY A 105 9.54 2.56 -2.57
CA GLY A 105 9.09 3.12 -1.31
C GLY A 105 10.02 2.78 -0.14
N ILE A 106 10.58 1.56 -0.08
CA ILE A 106 11.58 1.19 0.94
C ILE A 106 12.82 2.08 0.84
N LEU A 107 13.35 2.30 -0.38
CA LEU A 107 14.48 3.19 -0.62
C LEU A 107 14.14 4.63 -0.20
N LEU A 108 12.97 5.14 -0.58
CA LEU A 108 12.51 6.48 -0.27
C LEU A 108 12.37 6.70 1.24
N PHE A 109 11.66 5.81 1.93
CA PHE A 109 11.39 5.98 3.36
C PHE A 109 12.63 5.73 4.21
N ARG A 110 13.56 4.83 3.80
CA ARG A 110 14.85 4.70 4.46
C ARG A 110 15.69 5.96 4.29
N LEU A 111 15.73 6.51 3.08
CA LEU A 111 16.40 7.77 2.78
C LEU A 111 15.83 8.91 3.63
N ASN A 112 14.49 9.09 3.63
CA ASN A 112 13.84 10.17 4.37
C ASN A 112 14.05 10.06 5.89
N SER A 113 14.08 8.83 6.43
CA SER A 113 14.42 8.60 7.84
C SER A 113 15.84 9.06 8.18
N PHE A 114 16.82 8.87 7.29
CA PHE A 114 18.17 9.37 7.50
C PHE A 114 18.26 10.90 7.39
N LEU A 115 17.44 11.51 6.53
CA LEU A 115 17.37 12.97 6.38
C LEU A 115 16.83 13.68 7.61
N GLN A 116 16.26 12.96 8.59
CA GLN A 116 15.94 13.51 9.91
C GLN A 116 17.22 13.95 10.68
N GLY A 117 18.40 13.45 10.27
CA GLY A 117 19.67 13.79 10.89
C GLY A 117 19.88 13.22 12.29
N ALA A 118 19.35 12.02 12.55
CA ALA A 118 19.39 11.36 13.86
C ALA A 118 20.01 9.95 13.86
N SER A 119 20.56 9.50 12.73
CA SER A 119 21.02 8.10 12.56
C SER A 119 22.55 7.91 12.70
N GLY A 120 23.33 8.99 12.67
CA GLY A 120 24.79 8.93 12.78
C GLY A 120 25.51 8.34 11.56
N VAL A 121 24.82 8.14 10.43
CA VAL A 121 25.41 7.61 9.19
C VAL A 121 26.15 8.70 8.43
N ARG A 122 27.12 8.29 7.58
CA ARG A 122 27.81 9.22 6.69
C ARG A 122 26.92 9.67 5.53
N ARG A 123 27.24 10.83 4.96
CA ARG A 123 26.60 11.42 3.78
C ARG A 123 26.60 10.46 2.59
N GLU A 124 27.69 9.74 2.36
CA GLU A 124 27.85 8.82 1.24
C GLU A 124 26.78 7.69 1.23
N VAL A 125 26.35 7.22 2.40
CA VAL A 125 25.25 6.24 2.52
C VAL A 125 23.93 6.84 2.03
N VAL A 126 23.64 8.07 2.45
CA VAL A 126 22.42 8.80 2.09
C VAL A 126 22.40 9.14 0.61
N GLU A 127 23.51 9.63 0.07
CA GLU A 127 23.66 9.96 -1.34
C GLU A 127 23.51 8.72 -2.23
N LEU A 128 24.13 7.58 -1.87
CA LEU A 128 24.00 6.34 -2.65
C LEU A 128 22.56 5.83 -2.67
N LEU A 129 21.81 5.85 -1.56
CA LEU A 129 20.39 5.54 -1.52
C LEU A 129 19.60 6.45 -2.48
N GLY A 130 19.84 7.75 -2.45
CA GLY A 130 19.23 8.72 -3.35
C GLY A 130 19.57 8.47 -4.82
N GLN A 131 20.81 8.09 -5.12
CA GLN A 131 21.24 7.75 -6.49
C GLN A 131 20.62 6.44 -6.97
N MET A 132 20.52 5.40 -6.11
CA MET A 132 19.83 4.17 -6.45
C MET A 132 18.37 4.42 -6.81
N LEU A 133 17.67 5.26 -6.03
CA LEU A 133 16.29 5.67 -6.30
C LEU A 133 16.19 6.41 -7.65
N LYS A 134 17.07 7.39 -7.89
CA LYS A 134 17.12 8.19 -9.11
C LYS A 134 17.43 7.35 -10.36
N HIS A 135 18.35 6.39 -10.26
CA HIS A 135 18.79 5.54 -11.38
C HIS A 135 17.99 4.26 -11.50
N ARG A 136 16.94 4.05 -10.65
CA ARG A 136 16.06 2.88 -10.68
C ARG A 136 16.82 1.56 -10.48
N VAL A 137 17.79 1.55 -9.57
CA VAL A 137 18.46 0.34 -9.13
C VAL A 137 17.68 -0.21 -7.93
N TYR A 138 16.89 -1.25 -8.17
CA TYR A 138 15.99 -1.82 -7.16
C TYR A 138 16.55 -3.11 -6.57
N PRO A 139 16.96 -3.13 -5.29
CA PRO A 139 17.34 -4.37 -4.61
C PRO A 139 16.26 -5.46 -4.74
N VAL A 140 16.68 -6.69 -4.96
CA VAL A 140 15.79 -7.86 -4.93
C VAL A 140 15.57 -8.23 -3.47
N ILE A 141 14.39 -7.92 -2.95
CA ILE A 141 14.01 -8.12 -1.56
C ILE A 141 12.93 -9.21 -1.52
N PRO A 142 13.17 -10.36 -0.86
CA PRO A 142 12.16 -11.40 -0.68
C PRO A 142 10.99 -10.92 0.20
N GLU A 143 9.79 -11.43 -0.08
CA GLU A 143 8.55 -11.02 0.59
C GLU A 143 8.41 -11.45 2.06
N GLN A 144 9.17 -12.47 2.50
CA GLN A 144 9.05 -13.08 3.83
C GLN A 144 10.37 -13.04 4.57
N GLY A 145 10.33 -12.76 5.88
CA GLY A 145 11.51 -12.79 6.77
C GLY A 145 11.45 -11.79 7.93
N SER A 146 10.58 -10.76 7.90
CA SER A 146 10.44 -9.81 9.00
C SER A 146 9.29 -10.21 9.92
N VAL A 147 9.55 -10.19 11.22
CA VAL A 147 8.54 -10.28 12.30
C VAL A 147 8.34 -8.92 12.99
N GLY A 148 9.03 -7.88 12.50
CA GLY A 148 8.97 -6.55 13.09
C GLY A 148 9.62 -6.42 14.46
N ALA A 149 10.64 -7.25 14.74
CA ALA A 149 11.35 -7.28 16.03
C ALA A 149 12.09 -5.97 16.31
N SER A 150 13.07 -5.65 15.49
CA SER A 150 13.80 -4.37 15.49
C SER A 150 13.46 -3.59 14.22
N GLY A 151 12.18 -3.52 13.87
CA GLY A 151 11.70 -3.13 12.54
C GLY A 151 11.93 -4.26 11.53
N ASP A 152 12.35 -3.89 10.32
CA ASP A 152 12.38 -4.77 9.14
C ASP A 152 13.79 -5.29 8.83
N LEU A 153 14.46 -5.93 9.80
CA LEU A 153 15.87 -6.34 9.70
C LEU A 153 16.17 -7.07 8.39
N VAL A 154 15.42 -8.14 8.08
CA VAL A 154 15.70 -9.00 6.92
C VAL A 154 15.50 -8.29 5.58
N PRO A 155 14.35 -7.65 5.29
CA PRO A 155 14.19 -6.92 4.03
C PRO A 155 15.22 -5.81 3.85
N LEU A 156 15.54 -5.07 4.91
CA LEU A 156 16.53 -3.99 4.86
C LEU A 156 17.97 -4.52 4.73
N ALA A 157 18.28 -5.74 5.21
CA ALA A 157 19.55 -6.39 4.94
C ALA A 157 19.74 -6.70 3.45
N HIS A 158 18.70 -7.18 2.75
CA HIS A 158 18.76 -7.38 1.30
C HIS A 158 18.97 -6.05 0.54
N LEU A 159 18.37 -4.95 1.01
CA LEU A 159 18.66 -3.62 0.48
C LEU A 159 20.13 -3.24 0.71
N ALA A 160 20.61 -3.40 1.95
CA ALA A 160 21.95 -2.99 2.36
C ALA A 160 23.06 -3.78 1.65
N LEU A 161 22.84 -5.07 1.33
CA LEU A 161 23.78 -5.85 0.51
C LEU A 161 24.08 -5.16 -0.82
N VAL A 162 23.08 -4.58 -1.48
CA VAL A 162 23.30 -3.91 -2.78
C VAL A 162 24.15 -2.66 -2.60
N LEU A 163 24.00 -1.90 -1.51
CA LEU A 163 24.83 -0.73 -1.21
C LEU A 163 26.32 -1.06 -1.07
N VAL A 164 26.65 -2.27 -0.61
CA VAL A 164 28.04 -2.75 -0.51
C VAL A 164 28.48 -3.59 -1.71
N GLY A 165 27.69 -3.62 -2.80
CA GLY A 165 28.01 -4.32 -4.04
C GLY A 165 27.71 -5.81 -4.04
N GLU A 166 27.03 -6.32 -3.01
CA GLU A 166 26.62 -7.70 -2.88
C GLU A 166 25.11 -7.87 -3.19
N GLY A 167 24.57 -9.07 -2.96
CA GLY A 167 23.16 -9.35 -3.21
C GLY A 167 22.79 -9.24 -4.70
N ARG A 168 21.50 -8.97 -4.96
CA ARG A 168 20.95 -8.85 -6.32
C ARG A 168 20.10 -7.59 -6.44
N ALA A 169 20.04 -7.00 -7.64
CA ALA A 169 19.20 -5.84 -7.92
C ALA A 169 18.61 -5.92 -9.33
N ARG A 170 17.43 -5.34 -9.53
CA ARG A 170 16.86 -5.10 -10.85
C ARG A 170 17.31 -3.75 -11.37
N TYR A 171 17.82 -3.76 -12.62
CA TYR A 171 18.17 -2.54 -13.34
C TYR A 171 17.72 -2.67 -14.78
N ARG A 172 16.89 -1.74 -15.27
CA ARG A 172 16.28 -1.73 -16.61
C ARG A 172 15.58 -3.05 -16.96
N GLY A 173 14.86 -3.63 -15.99
CA GLY A 173 14.11 -4.88 -16.17
C GLY A 173 14.94 -6.17 -16.08
N GLU A 174 16.26 -6.08 -15.95
CA GLU A 174 17.17 -7.22 -15.80
C GLU A 174 17.58 -7.40 -14.32
N GLU A 175 17.55 -8.64 -13.83
CA GLU A 175 18.03 -8.98 -12.50
C GLU A 175 19.52 -9.35 -12.56
N LEU A 176 20.34 -8.61 -11.81
CA LEU A 176 21.81 -8.65 -11.84
C LEU A 176 22.39 -8.81 -10.44
N PRO A 177 23.66 -9.27 -10.30
CA PRO A 177 24.43 -9.06 -9.08
C PRO A 177 24.45 -7.58 -8.69
N GLY A 178 24.36 -7.27 -7.38
CA GLY A 178 24.21 -5.89 -6.88
C GLY A 178 25.31 -4.94 -7.38
N GLY A 179 26.58 -5.34 -7.29
CA GLY A 179 27.70 -4.56 -7.78
C GLY A 179 27.68 -4.31 -9.27
N GLU A 180 27.20 -5.29 -10.07
CA GLU A 180 27.04 -5.13 -11.52
C GLU A 180 25.90 -4.16 -11.87
N ALA A 181 24.77 -4.24 -11.16
CA ALA A 181 23.64 -3.31 -11.32
C ALA A 181 24.06 -1.87 -11.04
N LEU A 182 24.78 -1.64 -9.93
CA LEU A 182 25.33 -0.33 -9.58
C LEU A 182 26.28 0.18 -10.68
N ARG A 183 27.25 -0.64 -11.08
CA ARG A 183 28.23 -0.28 -12.12
C ARG A 183 27.56 0.10 -13.44
N ARG A 184 26.56 -0.67 -13.90
CA ARG A 184 25.79 -0.36 -15.12
C ARG A 184 24.98 0.93 -15.00
N ALA A 185 24.60 1.29 -13.77
CA ALA A 185 23.93 2.57 -13.49
C ALA A 185 24.91 3.75 -13.33
N GLY A 186 26.23 3.52 -13.45
CA GLY A 186 27.28 4.53 -13.25
C GLY A 186 27.50 4.85 -11.77
N LEU A 187 27.14 3.95 -10.86
CA LEU A 187 27.26 4.09 -9.42
C LEU A 187 28.36 3.17 -8.87
N SER A 188 29.00 3.59 -7.78
CA SER A 188 29.99 2.80 -7.04
C SER A 188 29.39 2.31 -5.74
N PRO A 189 29.60 1.05 -5.34
CA PRO A 189 29.22 0.57 -4.02
C PRO A 189 30.05 1.24 -2.91
N LEU A 190 29.55 1.21 -1.68
CA LEU A 190 30.33 1.57 -0.51
C LEU A 190 31.46 0.57 -0.33
N THR A 191 32.69 1.06 -0.29
CA THR A 191 33.90 0.19 -0.14
C THR A 191 34.06 -0.33 1.29
N GLU A 192 33.49 0.39 2.27
CA GLU A 192 33.51 0.02 3.68
C GLU A 192 32.31 0.64 4.40
N LEU A 193 31.92 0.04 5.52
CA LEU A 193 30.93 0.58 6.43
C LEU A 193 31.61 1.09 7.69
N PHE A 194 31.19 2.25 8.17
CA PHE A 194 31.64 2.82 9.43
C PHE A 194 30.76 2.31 10.61
N PRO A 195 31.24 2.46 11.86
CA PRO A 195 30.46 2.10 13.04
C PRO A 195 29.05 2.70 12.97
N LYS A 196 28.03 1.91 13.32
CA LYS A 196 26.60 2.24 13.24
C LYS A 196 25.95 2.03 11.86
N GLU A 197 26.65 2.19 10.72
CA GLU A 197 26.02 2.21 9.39
C GLU A 197 25.30 0.91 9.04
N GLY A 198 25.89 -0.24 9.31
CA GLY A 198 25.23 -1.53 9.12
C GLY A 198 23.94 -1.61 9.92
N LEU A 199 23.99 -1.29 11.22
CA LEU A 199 22.81 -1.30 12.08
C LEU A 199 21.75 -0.29 11.60
N ALA A 200 22.14 0.95 11.29
CA ALA A 200 21.22 1.98 10.82
C ALA A 200 20.53 1.58 9.50
N LEU A 201 21.23 0.90 8.60
CA LEU A 201 20.64 0.41 7.36
C LEU A 201 19.55 -0.65 7.57
N LEU A 202 19.66 -1.47 8.62
CA LEU A 202 18.75 -2.60 8.88
C LEU A 202 17.62 -2.28 9.85
N ASN A 203 17.85 -1.35 10.78
CA ASN A 203 16.96 -1.08 11.90
C ASN A 203 15.93 -0.01 11.56
N GLY A 204 14.65 -0.36 11.59
CA GLY A 204 13.55 0.57 11.29
C GLY A 204 12.42 -0.04 10.48
N THR A 205 11.36 0.73 10.26
CA THR A 205 10.04 0.29 9.78
C THR A 205 9.84 0.46 8.28
N SER A 206 10.88 0.80 7.51
CA SER A 206 10.74 1.28 6.11
C SER A 206 10.13 0.25 5.15
N ALA A 207 10.27 -1.08 5.39
CA ALA A 207 9.69 -2.07 4.51
C ALA A 207 8.19 -2.26 4.79
N MET A 208 7.79 -2.46 6.05
CA MET A 208 6.36 -2.55 6.40
C MET A 208 5.61 -1.26 6.08
N LEU A 209 6.24 -0.10 6.29
CA LEU A 209 5.72 1.21 5.90
C LEU A 209 5.47 1.28 4.39
N SER A 210 6.44 0.85 3.57
CA SER A 210 6.30 0.89 2.11
C SER A 210 5.20 -0.04 1.60
N ILE A 211 5.12 -1.26 2.14
CA ILE A 211 4.06 -2.21 1.77
C ILE A 211 2.70 -1.61 2.12
N LEU A 212 2.54 -1.06 3.33
CA LEU A 212 1.29 -0.45 3.79
C LEU A 212 0.95 0.80 2.99
N PHE A 213 1.92 1.67 2.69
CA PHE A 213 1.74 2.87 1.87
C PHE A 213 1.23 2.53 0.47
N CYS A 214 1.87 1.60 -0.23
CA CYS A 214 1.44 1.16 -1.55
C CYS A 214 0.04 0.53 -1.50
N THR A 215 -0.24 -0.29 -0.48
CA THR A 215 -1.56 -0.88 -0.26
C THR A 215 -2.62 0.21 -0.08
N TRP A 216 -2.35 1.20 0.75
CA TRP A 216 -3.28 2.29 1.06
C TRP A 216 -3.56 3.18 -0.15
N VAL A 217 -2.54 3.56 -0.93
CA VAL A 217 -2.73 4.36 -2.16
C VAL A 217 -3.66 3.64 -3.13
N TRP A 218 -3.43 2.34 -3.37
CA TRP A 218 -4.30 1.57 -4.26
C TRP A 218 -5.67 1.28 -3.64
N ALA A 219 -5.76 1.11 -2.32
CA ALA A 219 -7.03 0.94 -1.63
C ALA A 219 -7.96 2.16 -1.79
N ARG A 220 -7.42 3.38 -1.75
CA ARG A 220 -8.18 4.61 -2.06
C ARG A 220 -8.75 4.59 -3.48
N ARG A 221 -7.96 4.18 -4.46
CA ARG A 221 -8.40 4.06 -5.87
C ARG A 221 -9.48 2.98 -6.02
N VAL A 222 -9.27 1.81 -5.43
CA VAL A 222 -10.25 0.70 -5.42
C VAL A 222 -11.55 1.10 -4.73
N PHE A 223 -11.49 1.82 -3.61
CA PHE A 223 -12.66 2.31 -2.90
C PHE A 223 -13.49 3.29 -3.75
N ARG A 224 -12.85 4.26 -4.40
CA ARG A 224 -13.53 5.21 -5.30
C ARG A 224 -14.18 4.48 -6.48
N ALA A 225 -13.48 3.55 -7.10
CA ALA A 225 -14.03 2.73 -8.17
C ALA A 225 -15.23 1.90 -7.69
N ALA A 226 -15.13 1.30 -6.50
CA ALA A 226 -16.22 0.51 -5.91
C ALA A 226 -17.48 1.34 -5.65
N LEU A 227 -17.36 2.61 -5.23
CA LEU A 227 -18.52 3.51 -5.11
C LEU A 227 -19.18 3.79 -6.47
N GLY A 228 -18.38 4.08 -7.49
CA GLY A 228 -18.88 4.27 -8.86
C GLY A 228 -19.60 3.04 -9.39
N ILE A 229 -19.02 1.84 -9.19
CA ILE A 229 -19.61 0.56 -9.63
C ILE A 229 -20.84 0.22 -8.80
N ALA A 230 -20.81 0.44 -7.47
CA ALA A 230 -21.98 0.30 -6.62
C ALA A 230 -23.15 1.17 -7.09
N SER A 231 -22.85 2.39 -7.58
CA SER A 231 -23.86 3.30 -8.14
C SER A 231 -24.44 2.79 -9.48
N LEU A 232 -23.66 2.09 -10.29
CA LEU A 232 -24.18 1.38 -11.48
C LEU A 232 -25.08 0.21 -11.06
N SER A 233 -24.65 -0.60 -10.11
CA SER A 233 -25.44 -1.71 -9.54
C SER A 233 -26.75 -1.21 -8.94
N PHE A 234 -26.69 -0.09 -8.21
CA PHE A 234 -27.86 0.56 -7.59
C PHE A 234 -28.90 0.95 -8.65
N GLN A 235 -28.47 1.57 -9.75
CA GLN A 235 -29.33 1.95 -10.87
C GLN A 235 -29.86 0.70 -11.62
N ALA A 236 -29.00 -0.29 -11.86
CA ALA A 236 -29.42 -1.54 -12.51
C ALA A 236 -30.51 -2.28 -11.72
N LEU A 237 -30.42 -2.22 -10.39
CA LEU A 237 -31.40 -2.81 -9.46
C LEU A 237 -32.58 -1.86 -9.18
N ARG A 238 -32.61 -0.68 -9.78
CA ARG A 238 -33.70 0.30 -9.65
C ARG A 238 -33.94 0.72 -8.19
N GLY A 239 -32.83 0.80 -7.40
CA GLY A 239 -32.87 1.03 -5.96
C GLY A 239 -33.50 2.38 -5.57
N SER A 240 -34.00 2.46 -4.33
CA SER A 240 -34.59 3.66 -3.74
C SER A 240 -33.52 4.58 -3.18
N THR A 241 -33.58 5.88 -3.57
CA THR A 241 -32.65 6.91 -3.05
C THR A 241 -33.03 7.44 -1.66
N GLN A 242 -34.19 7.07 -1.12
CA GLN A 242 -34.64 7.50 0.21
C GLN A 242 -33.61 7.24 1.32
N PRO A 243 -32.90 6.09 1.39
CA PRO A 243 -31.88 5.84 2.41
C PRO A 243 -30.67 6.79 2.33
N LEU A 244 -30.50 7.55 1.27
CA LEU A 244 -29.42 8.52 1.08
C LEU A 244 -29.78 9.92 1.53
N ASP A 245 -31.01 10.16 2.06
CA ASP A 245 -31.48 11.48 2.49
C ASP A 245 -30.56 12.07 3.58
N PRO A 246 -30.05 13.31 3.40
CA PRO A 246 -29.14 13.93 4.37
C PRO A 246 -29.71 14.03 5.78
N ARG A 247 -31.04 14.10 5.91
CA ARG A 247 -31.71 14.18 7.22
C ARG A 247 -31.49 12.92 8.05
N LEU A 248 -31.48 11.73 7.42
CA LEU A 248 -31.17 10.46 8.08
C LEU A 248 -29.74 10.47 8.63
N HIS A 249 -28.78 10.91 7.83
CA HIS A 249 -27.35 10.87 8.20
C HIS A 249 -27.02 11.91 9.29
N ARG A 250 -27.74 13.05 9.35
CA ARG A 250 -27.60 14.00 10.47
C ARG A 250 -28.09 13.46 11.82
N LEU A 251 -29.01 12.50 11.83
CA LEU A 251 -29.46 11.83 13.05
C LEU A 251 -28.43 10.81 13.60
N ARG A 252 -27.47 10.39 12.76
CA ARG A 252 -26.36 9.51 13.14
C ARG A 252 -25.07 10.03 12.49
N PRO A 253 -24.43 11.07 13.02
CA PRO A 253 -23.49 11.91 12.30
C PRO A 253 -22.05 11.37 12.28
N HIS A 254 -21.85 10.12 11.86
CA HIS A 254 -20.52 9.59 11.54
C HIS A 254 -20.00 10.23 10.25
N PRO A 255 -18.79 10.82 10.25
CA PRO A 255 -18.27 11.54 9.09
C PRO A 255 -18.24 10.70 7.80
N GLY A 256 -17.72 9.48 7.87
CA GLY A 256 -17.65 8.60 6.72
C GLY A 256 -19.03 8.18 6.19
N GLN A 257 -20.02 8.00 7.06
CA GLN A 257 -21.40 7.70 6.64
C GLN A 257 -21.99 8.89 5.87
N ILE A 258 -21.79 10.12 6.33
CA ILE A 258 -22.24 11.35 5.68
C ILE A 258 -21.58 11.48 4.34
N GLU A 259 -20.26 11.34 4.29
CA GLU A 259 -19.43 11.45 3.08
C GLU A 259 -19.90 10.48 2.00
N VAL A 260 -19.98 9.18 2.32
CA VAL A 260 -20.42 8.15 1.36
C VAL A 260 -21.84 8.40 0.85
N ALA A 261 -22.75 8.83 1.74
CA ALA A 261 -24.12 9.18 1.31
C ALA A 261 -24.15 10.37 0.35
N GLU A 262 -23.32 11.37 0.57
CA GLU A 262 -23.19 12.55 -0.30
C GLU A 262 -22.63 12.15 -1.67
N GLN A 263 -21.57 11.37 -1.70
CA GLN A 263 -20.98 10.85 -2.93
C GLN A 263 -21.98 10.01 -3.75
N LEU A 264 -22.72 9.12 -3.10
CA LEU A 264 -23.76 8.32 -3.78
C LEU A 264 -24.88 9.21 -4.34
N ARG A 265 -25.33 10.22 -3.59
CA ARG A 265 -26.33 11.18 -4.13
C ARG A 265 -25.83 11.90 -5.36
N ALA A 266 -24.57 12.36 -5.35
CA ALA A 266 -23.97 13.02 -6.52
C ALA A 266 -23.87 12.08 -7.72
N LEU A 267 -23.42 10.83 -7.50
CA LEU A 267 -23.31 9.82 -8.54
C LEU A 267 -24.67 9.41 -9.14
N LEU A 268 -25.74 9.38 -8.34
CA LEU A 268 -27.08 8.96 -8.77
C LEU A 268 -27.97 10.12 -9.27
N SER A 269 -27.51 11.35 -9.15
CA SER A 269 -28.30 12.55 -9.54
C SER A 269 -28.74 12.48 -11.00
N GLN A 270 -30.02 12.74 -11.25
CA GLN A 270 -30.66 12.71 -12.58
C GLN A 270 -30.72 11.30 -13.21
N SER A 271 -30.57 10.22 -12.43
CA SER A 271 -30.86 8.87 -12.92
C SER A 271 -32.34 8.71 -13.24
N ARG A 272 -32.65 8.03 -14.33
CA ARG A 272 -34.03 7.62 -14.67
C ARG A 272 -34.35 6.17 -14.32
N LEU A 273 -33.41 5.49 -13.61
CA LEU A 273 -33.57 4.12 -13.17
C LEU A 273 -33.86 4.01 -11.67
N THR A 274 -33.30 4.92 -10.85
CA THR A 274 -33.55 4.93 -9.41
C THR A 274 -35.01 5.23 -9.11
N ASP A 275 -35.49 4.73 -7.97
CA ASP A 275 -36.86 4.96 -7.46
C ASP A 275 -38.00 4.48 -8.40
N THR A 276 -37.70 3.50 -9.29
CA THR A 276 -38.66 3.00 -10.28
C THR A 276 -39.13 1.55 -10.03
N PHE A 277 -38.64 0.92 -8.97
CA PHE A 277 -39.10 -0.41 -8.55
C PHE A 277 -40.08 -0.29 -7.37
N GLU A 278 -41.30 -0.83 -7.57
CA GLU A 278 -42.40 -0.75 -6.59
C GLU A 278 -42.68 -2.09 -5.87
N GLY A 279 -41.85 -3.10 -6.13
CA GLY A 279 -42.07 -4.44 -5.60
C GLY A 279 -41.74 -4.64 -4.12
N ASP A 280 -40.90 -3.80 -3.55
CA ASP A 280 -40.44 -3.84 -2.17
C ASP A 280 -40.70 -2.55 -1.41
N VAL A 281 -41.06 -2.63 -0.14
CA VAL A 281 -41.14 -1.45 0.74
C VAL A 281 -39.74 -0.90 1.05
N GLN A 282 -38.73 -1.75 1.10
CA GLN A 282 -37.34 -1.42 1.40
C GLN A 282 -36.38 -2.29 0.61
N ASP A 283 -35.32 -1.70 0.07
CA ASP A 283 -34.25 -2.43 -0.58
C ASP A 283 -33.45 -3.33 0.40
N PRO A 284 -32.78 -4.38 -0.09
CA PRO A 284 -31.78 -5.13 0.69
C PRO A 284 -30.68 -4.24 1.24
N TYR A 285 -30.06 -4.66 2.35
CA TYR A 285 -29.03 -3.87 3.05
C TYR A 285 -27.83 -3.50 2.20
N SER A 286 -27.42 -4.37 1.25
CA SER A 286 -26.32 -4.08 0.33
C SER A 286 -26.58 -2.92 -0.64
N LEU A 287 -27.83 -2.40 -0.69
CA LEU A 287 -28.20 -1.16 -1.35
C LEU A 287 -28.48 -0.06 -0.31
N ARG A 288 -29.50 -0.24 0.55
CA ARG A 288 -29.96 0.84 1.43
C ARG A 288 -29.02 1.18 2.58
N CYS A 289 -28.12 0.25 2.98
CA CYS A 289 -27.14 0.50 4.04
C CYS A 289 -25.72 0.78 3.50
N LEU A 290 -25.56 1.09 2.21
CA LEU A 290 -24.27 1.43 1.62
C LEU A 290 -23.50 2.51 2.44
N PRO A 291 -24.11 3.62 2.87
CA PRO A 291 -23.40 4.61 3.68
C PRO A 291 -22.93 4.08 5.02
N GLN A 292 -23.72 3.22 5.67
CA GLN A 292 -23.38 2.62 6.96
C GLN A 292 -22.33 1.52 6.87
N ILE A 293 -22.20 0.87 5.70
CA ILE A 293 -21.21 -0.19 5.44
C ILE A 293 -19.89 0.41 4.96
N LEU A 294 -19.94 1.33 4.01
CA LEU A 294 -18.74 1.88 3.37
C LEU A 294 -18.19 3.12 4.06
N GLY A 295 -19.00 3.82 4.86
CA GLY A 295 -18.55 4.95 5.68
C GLY A 295 -17.40 4.59 6.62
N PRO A 296 -17.50 3.51 7.42
CA PRO A 296 -16.39 3.04 8.26
C PRO A 296 -15.14 2.65 7.45
N VAL A 297 -15.29 2.12 6.23
CA VAL A 297 -14.15 1.82 5.35
C VAL A 297 -13.42 3.11 4.96
N TRP A 298 -14.19 4.16 4.61
CA TRP A 298 -13.62 5.48 4.32
C TRP A 298 -12.87 6.06 5.53
N GLU A 299 -13.45 5.99 6.75
CA GLU A 299 -12.79 6.48 7.98
C GLU A 299 -11.48 5.74 8.27
N VAL A 300 -11.42 4.43 8.04
CA VAL A 300 -10.18 3.65 8.17
C VAL A 300 -9.13 4.14 7.17
N LEU A 301 -9.50 4.38 5.90
CA LEU A 301 -8.59 4.92 4.90
C LEU A 301 -8.00 6.27 5.33
N GLU A 302 -8.82 7.18 5.88
CA GLU A 302 -8.36 8.47 6.39
C GLU A 302 -7.41 8.33 7.58
N ASN A 303 -7.72 7.44 8.53
CA ASN A 303 -6.89 7.23 9.72
C ASN A 303 -5.55 6.56 9.39
N VAL A 304 -5.54 5.58 8.49
CA VAL A 304 -4.31 4.96 7.98
C VAL A 304 -3.43 6.01 7.28
N GLY A 305 -4.04 6.90 6.48
CA GLY A 305 -3.32 8.01 5.84
C GLY A 305 -2.62 8.93 6.84
N LYS A 306 -3.26 9.27 7.96
CA LYS A 306 -2.64 10.05 9.05
C LYS A 306 -1.45 9.33 9.68
N THR A 307 -1.58 8.02 9.94
CA THR A 307 -0.49 7.21 10.49
C THR A 307 0.70 7.18 9.53
N LEU A 308 0.45 6.95 8.24
CA LEU A 308 1.49 6.94 7.21
C LEU A 308 2.21 8.29 7.09
N SER A 309 1.47 9.41 7.16
CA SER A 309 2.05 10.76 7.10
C SER A 309 3.03 11.04 8.23
N ILE A 310 2.79 10.50 9.43
CA ILE A 310 3.70 10.63 10.55
C ILE A 310 4.91 9.71 10.37
N GLU A 311 4.68 8.44 10.09
CA GLU A 311 5.73 7.43 10.06
C GLU A 311 6.73 7.67 8.93
N MET A 312 6.29 8.12 7.75
CA MET A 312 7.21 8.42 6.63
C MET A 312 8.17 9.58 6.91
N ASN A 313 7.87 10.39 7.94
CA ASN A 313 8.64 11.55 8.37
C ASN A 313 9.36 11.34 9.71
N SER A 314 9.55 10.07 10.12
CA SER A 314 10.10 9.70 11.41
C SER A 314 11.51 9.12 11.30
N ALA A 315 12.32 9.33 12.36
CA ALA A 315 13.57 8.60 12.59
C ALA A 315 13.26 7.30 13.31
N THR A 316 13.41 6.17 12.62
CA THR A 316 12.92 4.84 13.08
C THR A 316 14.03 3.84 13.39
N ASP A 317 15.28 4.26 13.53
CA ASP A 317 16.37 3.36 13.92
C ASP A 317 16.74 3.49 15.43
N ASN A 318 17.71 2.71 15.87
CA ASN A 318 18.23 2.69 17.24
C ASN A 318 19.72 2.24 17.25
N PRO A 319 20.57 2.87 18.05
CA PRO A 319 20.34 4.08 18.86
C PRO A 319 20.16 5.34 18.00
N VAL A 320 19.45 6.33 18.53
CA VAL A 320 19.34 7.67 17.95
C VAL A 320 20.57 8.49 18.35
N VAL A 321 21.13 9.25 17.42
CA VAL A 321 22.28 10.12 17.64
C VAL A 321 21.85 11.57 17.45
N LEU A 322 21.66 12.28 18.54
CA LEU A 322 21.22 13.67 18.50
C LEU A 322 22.38 14.62 18.09
N PRO A 323 22.10 15.74 17.40
CA PRO A 323 23.12 16.67 16.94
C PRO A 323 23.98 17.25 18.08
N GLU A 324 23.42 17.37 19.27
CA GLU A 324 24.08 17.86 20.48
C GLU A 324 25.17 16.90 20.99
N GLY A 325 25.17 15.65 20.54
CA GLY A 325 26.18 14.63 20.88
C GLY A 325 25.65 13.51 21.78
N GLU A 326 24.41 13.59 22.22
CA GLU A 326 23.79 12.55 23.02
C GLU A 326 23.38 11.35 22.16
N VAL A 327 23.63 10.13 22.66
CA VAL A 327 23.25 8.88 22.02
C VAL A 327 22.21 8.18 22.89
N LEU A 328 20.99 8.05 22.36
CA LEU A 328 19.85 7.52 23.08
C LEU A 328 19.45 6.16 22.52
N CYS A 329 19.27 5.16 23.39
CA CYS A 329 18.67 3.90 23.05
C CYS A 329 17.16 3.93 23.32
N GLY A 330 16.37 3.56 22.32
CA GLY A 330 14.90 3.57 22.40
C GLY A 330 14.25 2.48 21.55
N GLY A 331 12.97 2.65 21.27
CA GLY A 331 12.14 1.68 20.55
C GLY A 331 11.46 2.24 19.29
N ASN A 332 11.99 3.31 18.67
CA ASN A 332 11.36 3.92 17.48
C ASN A 332 11.29 3.00 16.26
N PHE A 333 12.02 1.92 16.27
CA PHE A 333 11.94 0.85 15.26
C PHE A 333 10.70 -0.05 15.41
N HIS A 334 9.95 0.07 16.52
CA HIS A 334 8.85 -0.87 16.82
C HIS A 334 7.61 -0.54 16.00
N GLY A 335 7.28 -1.40 15.04
CA GLY A 335 6.24 -1.17 14.04
C GLY A 335 4.81 -1.44 14.50
N GLN A 336 4.47 -1.44 15.80
CA GLN A 336 3.13 -1.79 16.29
C GLN A 336 2.04 -0.87 15.73
N ILE A 337 2.32 0.41 15.58
CA ILE A 337 1.36 1.35 15.00
C ILE A 337 1.03 1.03 13.53
N LEU A 338 2.04 0.65 12.74
CA LEU A 338 1.85 0.21 11.36
C LEU A 338 1.14 -1.14 11.29
N ALA A 339 1.45 -2.06 12.21
CA ALA A 339 0.77 -3.35 12.29
C ALA A 339 -0.74 -3.19 12.52
N LEU A 340 -1.14 -2.37 13.49
CA LEU A 340 -2.55 -2.08 13.75
C LEU A 340 -3.22 -1.40 12.56
N ALA A 341 -2.59 -0.38 11.97
CA ALA A 341 -3.13 0.31 10.79
C ALA A 341 -3.31 -0.66 9.59
N ALA A 342 -2.40 -1.60 9.40
CA ALA A 342 -2.49 -2.61 8.35
C ALA A 342 -3.63 -3.62 8.60
N GLU A 343 -3.84 -4.05 9.85
CA GLU A 343 -4.95 -4.94 10.20
C GLU A 343 -6.31 -4.24 10.03
N GLU A 344 -6.43 -3.00 10.49
CA GLU A 344 -7.64 -2.19 10.28
C GLU A 344 -7.95 -2.04 8.78
N LEU A 345 -6.95 -1.72 7.96
CA LEU A 345 -7.10 -1.63 6.51
C LEU A 345 -7.52 -2.97 5.90
N GLY A 346 -6.92 -4.08 6.30
CA GLY A 346 -7.27 -5.42 5.83
C GLY A 346 -8.72 -5.82 6.15
N ILE A 347 -9.18 -5.51 7.36
CA ILE A 347 -10.59 -5.72 7.78
C ILE A 347 -11.53 -4.84 6.94
N ALA A 348 -11.22 -3.56 6.80
CA ALA A 348 -12.03 -2.61 6.03
C ALA A 348 -12.15 -3.02 4.55
N LEU A 349 -11.04 -3.44 3.93
CA LEU A 349 -11.05 -3.96 2.56
C LEU A 349 -11.87 -5.25 2.44
N THR A 350 -11.82 -6.14 3.42
CA THR A 350 -12.64 -7.35 3.43
C THR A 350 -14.14 -7.02 3.47
N ILE A 351 -14.54 -6.01 4.25
CA ILE A 351 -15.93 -5.51 4.28
C ILE A 351 -16.32 -4.93 2.91
N LEU A 352 -15.45 -4.14 2.28
CA LEU A 352 -15.66 -3.62 0.94
C LEU A 352 -15.90 -4.75 -0.08
N GLY A 353 -15.04 -5.76 -0.10
CA GLY A 353 -15.16 -6.92 -0.99
C GLY A 353 -16.45 -7.72 -0.77
N ASN A 354 -16.83 -7.95 0.49
CA ASN A 354 -18.09 -8.61 0.83
C ASN A 354 -19.31 -7.78 0.37
N SER A 355 -19.24 -6.46 0.46
CA SER A 355 -20.30 -5.58 -0.05
C SER A 355 -20.45 -5.70 -1.58
N CYS A 356 -19.34 -5.81 -2.32
CA CYS A 356 -19.35 -6.04 -3.77
C CYS A 356 -19.97 -7.41 -4.11
N GLU A 357 -19.58 -8.47 -3.40
CA GLU A 357 -20.12 -9.80 -3.62
C GLU A 357 -21.65 -9.85 -3.37
N ARG A 358 -22.15 -9.18 -2.33
CA ARG A 358 -23.59 -9.12 -2.07
C ARG A 358 -24.37 -8.40 -3.18
N ARG A 359 -23.86 -7.30 -3.72
CA ARG A 359 -24.49 -6.61 -4.85
C ARG A 359 -24.41 -7.43 -6.14
N LEU A 360 -23.29 -8.08 -6.39
CA LEU A 360 -23.15 -9.04 -7.49
C LEU A 360 -24.24 -10.13 -7.40
N ASN A 361 -24.41 -10.76 -6.22
CA ASN A 361 -25.45 -11.75 -6.00
C ASN A 361 -26.87 -11.20 -6.28
N LEU A 362 -27.15 -9.95 -5.85
CA LEU A 362 -28.45 -9.32 -6.15
C LEU A 362 -28.65 -9.13 -7.66
N LEU A 363 -27.66 -8.65 -8.40
CA LEU A 363 -27.74 -8.46 -9.85
C LEU A 363 -28.04 -9.78 -10.59
N LEU A 364 -27.43 -10.88 -10.14
CA LEU A 364 -27.61 -12.20 -10.76
C LEU A 364 -28.95 -12.85 -10.44
N ASN A 365 -29.64 -12.39 -9.39
CA ASN A 365 -30.91 -12.93 -8.91
C ASN A 365 -32.06 -11.91 -8.98
N ALA A 366 -31.98 -10.91 -9.84
CA ALA A 366 -32.93 -9.78 -9.88
C ALA A 366 -34.11 -9.99 -10.85
N SER A 367 -34.64 -11.21 -10.98
CA SER A 367 -35.76 -11.51 -11.90
C SER A 367 -37.02 -10.73 -11.54
N GLU A 368 -37.30 -10.55 -10.25
CA GLU A 368 -38.43 -9.74 -9.77
C GLU A 368 -38.31 -8.27 -10.12
N ARG A 369 -37.07 -7.79 -10.32
CA ARG A 369 -36.76 -6.43 -10.72
C ARG A 369 -36.68 -6.26 -12.25
N GLY A 370 -36.97 -7.34 -13.03
CA GLY A 370 -37.05 -7.30 -14.49
C GLY A 370 -35.74 -7.63 -15.21
N LEU A 371 -34.71 -8.13 -14.52
CA LEU A 371 -33.49 -8.63 -15.13
C LEU A 371 -33.56 -10.13 -15.36
N PRO A 372 -32.99 -10.70 -16.44
CA PRO A 372 -32.97 -12.11 -16.64
C PRO A 372 -32.10 -12.85 -15.60
N PRO A 373 -32.44 -14.11 -15.22
CA PRO A 373 -31.62 -14.90 -14.31
C PRO A 373 -30.18 -14.93 -14.78
N PHE A 374 -29.22 -14.68 -13.85
CA PHE A 374 -27.79 -14.63 -14.09
C PHE A 374 -27.37 -13.67 -15.22
N LEU A 375 -28.23 -12.72 -15.57
CA LEU A 375 -28.06 -11.81 -16.71
C LEU A 375 -27.84 -12.54 -18.05
N ALA A 376 -28.33 -13.76 -18.17
CA ALA A 376 -28.26 -14.57 -19.38
C ALA A 376 -29.26 -14.07 -20.43
N ARG A 377 -28.84 -13.90 -21.69
CA ARG A 377 -29.76 -13.51 -22.80
C ARG A 377 -30.77 -14.59 -23.11
N THR A 378 -30.37 -15.84 -23.03
CA THR A 378 -31.18 -17.05 -23.32
C THR A 378 -31.04 -18.02 -22.14
N PRO A 379 -31.73 -17.75 -21.01
CA PRO A 379 -31.62 -18.60 -19.81
C PRO A 379 -31.92 -20.10 -20.14
N GLY A 380 -31.06 -20.97 -19.63
CA GLY A 380 -31.13 -22.42 -19.91
C GLY A 380 -30.27 -22.87 -21.09
N ARG A 381 -30.17 -22.08 -22.17
CA ARG A 381 -29.19 -22.29 -23.24
C ARG A 381 -27.83 -21.72 -22.87
N SER A 382 -27.82 -20.54 -22.21
CA SER A 382 -26.63 -19.91 -21.66
C SER A 382 -26.72 -19.83 -20.13
N SER A 383 -25.58 -19.94 -19.47
CA SER A 383 -25.41 -19.75 -18.02
C SER A 383 -25.24 -18.30 -17.61
N GLY A 384 -24.91 -17.41 -18.56
CA GLY A 384 -24.63 -16.01 -18.33
C GLY A 384 -23.48 -15.82 -17.34
N LEU A 385 -23.68 -14.98 -16.34
CA LEU A 385 -22.65 -14.60 -15.36
C LEU A 385 -22.71 -15.41 -14.06
N MET A 386 -23.39 -16.57 -14.03
CA MET A 386 -23.61 -17.36 -12.81
C MET A 386 -22.31 -17.64 -12.05
N LEU A 387 -21.22 -18.01 -12.73
CA LEU A 387 -19.95 -18.39 -12.11
C LEU A 387 -19.13 -17.21 -11.58
N LEU A 388 -19.47 -15.97 -11.93
CA LEU A 388 -18.83 -14.79 -11.32
C LEU A 388 -19.07 -14.72 -9.81
N GLN A 389 -20.24 -15.15 -9.34
CA GLN A 389 -20.54 -15.23 -7.91
C GLN A 389 -19.67 -16.27 -7.20
N TYR A 390 -19.43 -17.43 -7.82
CA TYR A 390 -18.54 -18.45 -7.24
C TYR A 390 -17.13 -17.91 -7.02
N THR A 391 -16.60 -17.20 -8.01
CA THR A 391 -15.28 -16.56 -7.90
C THR A 391 -15.29 -15.49 -6.79
N ALA A 392 -16.31 -14.64 -6.74
CA ALA A 392 -16.41 -13.61 -5.70
C ALA A 392 -16.53 -14.24 -4.29
N ALA A 393 -17.29 -15.32 -4.14
CA ALA A 393 -17.42 -16.05 -2.88
C ALA A 393 -16.10 -16.71 -2.45
N ALA A 394 -15.34 -17.28 -3.39
CA ALA A 394 -14.02 -17.85 -3.11
C ALA A 394 -13.03 -16.78 -2.60
N LEU A 395 -13.01 -15.59 -3.26
CA LEU A 395 -12.19 -14.45 -2.82
C LEU A 395 -12.63 -13.91 -1.44
N SER A 396 -13.94 -13.88 -1.16
CA SER A 396 -14.45 -13.53 0.18
C SER A 396 -14.00 -14.51 1.25
N ALA A 397 -14.01 -15.80 0.95
CA ALA A 397 -13.56 -16.84 1.88
C ALA A 397 -12.06 -16.71 2.18
N GLU A 398 -11.23 -16.45 1.17
CA GLU A 398 -9.80 -16.19 1.34
C GLU A 398 -9.56 -14.91 2.17
N ASN A 399 -10.24 -13.81 1.83
CA ASN A 399 -10.14 -12.55 2.57
C ASN A 399 -10.50 -12.72 4.04
N LYS A 400 -11.50 -13.53 4.39
CA LYS A 400 -11.86 -13.84 5.77
C LYS A 400 -10.69 -14.45 6.55
N VAL A 401 -9.95 -15.36 5.94
CA VAL A 401 -8.76 -15.98 6.56
C VAL A 401 -7.63 -14.96 6.69
N LEU A 402 -7.37 -14.18 5.64
CA LEU A 402 -6.33 -13.16 5.65
C LEU A 402 -6.64 -12.00 6.62
N ALA A 403 -7.89 -11.67 6.86
CA ALA A 403 -8.31 -10.62 7.79
C ALA A 403 -8.16 -11.01 9.27
N HIS A 404 -7.81 -12.26 9.60
CA HIS A 404 -7.49 -12.63 10.98
C HIS A 404 -6.21 -11.90 11.40
N PRO A 405 -6.23 -11.09 12.50
CA PRO A 405 -5.11 -10.23 12.86
C PRO A 405 -3.84 -11.01 13.19
N ALA A 406 -2.72 -10.68 12.55
CA ALA A 406 -1.39 -11.18 12.92
C ALA A 406 -0.77 -10.38 14.07
N ALA A 407 -1.13 -9.10 14.19
CA ALA A 407 -0.60 -8.19 15.19
C ALA A 407 -1.05 -8.48 16.64
N VAL A 408 -1.96 -9.44 16.85
CA VAL A 408 -2.41 -9.87 18.20
C VAL A 408 -1.55 -11.00 18.76
N ASP A 409 -0.60 -11.52 17.98
CA ASP A 409 0.35 -12.57 18.42
C ASP A 409 1.77 -12.00 18.48
N THR A 410 2.62 -12.62 19.28
CA THR A 410 4.05 -12.27 19.40
C THR A 410 4.88 -13.52 19.63
N ILE A 411 6.05 -13.58 18.98
CA ILE A 411 7.00 -14.69 19.07
C ILE A 411 8.35 -14.11 19.51
N PRO A 412 8.89 -14.50 20.69
CA PRO A 412 10.19 -14.00 21.13
C PRO A 412 11.33 -14.38 20.17
N THR A 413 12.20 -13.41 19.88
CA THR A 413 13.38 -13.58 19.04
C THR A 413 14.65 -13.12 19.77
N SER A 414 15.82 -13.25 19.16
CA SER A 414 17.13 -12.79 19.70
C SER A 414 17.40 -13.28 21.12
N GLY A 415 17.18 -14.59 21.39
CA GLY A 415 17.40 -15.17 22.72
C GLY A 415 16.54 -14.55 23.82
N GLY A 416 15.33 -14.09 23.48
CA GLY A 416 14.37 -13.48 24.41
C GLY A 416 14.61 -12.00 24.71
N LYS A 417 15.54 -11.34 24.03
CA LYS A 417 15.73 -9.86 24.15
C LYS A 417 14.67 -9.08 23.37
N GLU A 418 14.18 -9.65 22.30
CA GLU A 418 13.10 -9.14 21.48
C GLU A 418 11.87 -9.98 21.79
N ASP A 419 11.28 -9.76 22.97
CA ASP A 419 10.22 -10.58 23.56
C ASP A 419 8.82 -10.15 23.15
N PHE A 420 8.69 -8.99 22.50
CA PHE A 420 7.44 -8.47 21.95
C PHE A 420 7.66 -7.93 20.52
N ASN A 421 7.13 -8.64 19.53
CA ASN A 421 7.26 -8.32 18.12
C ASN A 421 5.93 -7.84 17.53
N SER A 422 5.98 -6.86 16.62
CA SER A 422 4.78 -6.21 16.08
C SER A 422 4.04 -7.03 15.02
N MET A 423 4.71 -7.96 14.34
CA MET A 423 4.24 -8.67 13.14
C MET A 423 3.83 -7.72 11.99
N GLY A 424 4.34 -6.47 11.99
CA GLY A 424 3.92 -5.42 11.08
C GLY A 424 4.14 -5.74 9.61
N ALA A 425 5.22 -6.42 9.24
CA ALA A 425 5.45 -6.84 7.87
C ALA A 425 4.40 -7.87 7.42
N THR A 426 4.05 -8.85 8.27
CA THR A 426 2.99 -9.84 8.00
C THR A 426 1.63 -9.15 7.84
N SER A 427 1.28 -8.23 8.74
CA SER A 427 0.04 -7.46 8.70
C SER A 427 -0.07 -6.65 7.41
N SER A 428 0.99 -5.93 7.04
CA SER A 428 1.02 -5.13 5.80
C SER A 428 0.89 -6.00 4.55
N TRP A 429 1.56 -7.17 4.54
CA TRP A 429 1.49 -8.11 3.42
C TRP A 429 0.12 -8.78 3.27
N LYS A 430 -0.55 -9.08 4.37
CA LYS A 430 -1.94 -9.58 4.36
C LYS A 430 -2.89 -8.54 3.75
N ALA A 431 -2.80 -7.29 4.19
CA ALA A 431 -3.61 -6.19 3.63
C ALA A 431 -3.39 -6.04 2.11
N TRP A 432 -2.13 -6.15 1.65
CA TRP A 432 -1.79 -6.16 0.22
C TRP A 432 -2.48 -7.30 -0.55
N ARG A 433 -2.50 -8.52 -0.02
CA ARG A 433 -3.18 -9.67 -0.65
C ARG A 433 -4.68 -9.47 -0.70
N ILE A 434 -5.29 -9.01 0.41
CA ILE A 434 -6.72 -8.68 0.47
C ILE A 434 -7.06 -7.63 -0.58
N LEU A 435 -6.27 -6.58 -0.73
CA LEU A 435 -6.48 -5.55 -1.75
C LEU A 435 -6.53 -6.13 -3.17
N GLY A 436 -5.63 -7.06 -3.51
CA GLY A 436 -5.65 -7.76 -4.79
C GLY A 436 -6.96 -8.50 -5.03
N ASN A 437 -7.42 -9.26 -4.03
CA ASN A 437 -8.69 -9.98 -4.08
C ASN A 437 -9.89 -9.02 -4.22
N VAL A 438 -9.89 -7.92 -3.47
CA VAL A 438 -10.98 -6.93 -3.51
C VAL A 438 -11.04 -6.21 -4.85
N ALA A 439 -9.90 -5.89 -5.47
CA ALA A 439 -9.88 -5.33 -6.82
C ALA A 439 -10.56 -6.25 -7.84
N HIS A 440 -10.36 -7.57 -7.73
CA HIS A 440 -11.08 -8.54 -8.55
C HIS A 440 -12.58 -8.62 -8.20
N GLN A 441 -12.96 -8.55 -6.91
CA GLN A 441 -14.37 -8.53 -6.51
C GLN A 441 -15.10 -7.30 -7.08
N VAL A 442 -14.46 -6.14 -7.08
CA VAL A 442 -14.98 -4.92 -7.71
C VAL A 442 -15.09 -5.09 -9.23
N ALA A 443 -14.12 -5.75 -9.88
CA ALA A 443 -14.17 -6.05 -11.31
C ALA A 443 -15.32 -7.02 -11.67
N LEU A 444 -15.56 -8.04 -10.84
CA LEU A 444 -16.67 -8.99 -11.02
C LEU A 444 -18.03 -8.26 -10.95
N GLU A 445 -18.21 -7.38 -9.95
CA GLU A 445 -19.40 -6.52 -9.83
C GLU A 445 -19.54 -5.58 -11.05
N ALA A 446 -18.42 -4.98 -11.51
CA ALA A 446 -18.41 -4.09 -12.67
C ALA A 446 -18.93 -4.78 -13.95
N VAL A 447 -18.50 -6.02 -14.19
CA VAL A 447 -18.98 -6.82 -15.33
C VAL A 447 -20.48 -7.04 -15.23
N ALA A 448 -20.99 -7.44 -14.06
CA ALA A 448 -22.42 -7.70 -13.86
C ALA A 448 -23.25 -6.41 -13.97
N ALA A 449 -22.80 -5.32 -13.35
CA ALA A 449 -23.47 -4.02 -13.43
C ALA A 449 -23.54 -3.49 -14.86
N ARG A 450 -22.43 -3.60 -15.62
CA ARG A 450 -22.39 -3.21 -17.03
C ARG A 450 -23.38 -4.05 -17.88
N TRP A 451 -23.44 -5.38 -17.64
CA TRP A 451 -24.41 -6.22 -18.35
C TRP A 451 -25.85 -5.89 -17.97
N ALA A 452 -26.13 -5.73 -16.67
CA ALA A 452 -27.46 -5.39 -16.18
C ALA A 452 -28.00 -4.08 -16.77
N ILE A 453 -27.14 -3.03 -16.84
CA ILE A 453 -27.50 -1.75 -17.49
C ILE A 453 -27.77 -1.96 -18.99
N GLY A 454 -27.07 -2.88 -19.66
CA GLY A 454 -27.33 -3.19 -21.07
C GLY A 454 -28.76 -3.68 -21.38
N PHE A 455 -29.49 -4.20 -20.40
CA PHE A 455 -30.92 -4.52 -20.55
C PHE A 455 -31.85 -3.32 -20.37
N TRP A 456 -31.39 -2.24 -19.69
CA TRP A 456 -32.20 -1.04 -19.43
C TRP A 456 -31.99 0.07 -20.44
N GLY A 457 -30.79 0.20 -20.99
CA GLY A 457 -30.32 1.30 -21.83
C GLY A 457 -29.51 2.32 -21.02
N GLU A 458 -28.31 2.63 -21.53
CA GLU A 458 -27.34 3.53 -20.89
C GLU A 458 -27.81 4.98 -20.84
N GLU A 459 -28.72 5.37 -21.72
CA GLU A 459 -29.31 6.71 -21.75
C GLU A 459 -30.16 7.05 -20.52
N LYS A 460 -30.51 6.03 -19.70
CA LYS A 460 -31.25 6.18 -18.45
C LYS A 460 -30.33 6.38 -17.23
N LEU A 461 -29.03 6.17 -17.39
CA LEU A 461 -28.05 6.42 -16.35
C LEU A 461 -27.93 7.90 -15.99
N SER A 462 -27.52 8.17 -14.76
CA SER A 462 -27.08 9.50 -14.37
C SER A 462 -25.91 9.97 -15.25
N PRO A 463 -25.69 11.28 -15.46
CA PRO A 463 -24.57 11.78 -16.24
C PRO A 463 -23.20 11.33 -15.69
N ALA A 464 -23.06 11.25 -14.38
CA ALA A 464 -21.82 10.82 -13.73
C ALA A 464 -21.52 9.33 -13.99
N THR A 465 -22.48 8.46 -13.74
CA THR A 465 -22.28 7.00 -13.91
C THR A 465 -22.27 6.58 -15.38
N ARG A 466 -22.86 7.36 -16.30
CA ARG A 466 -22.72 7.10 -17.74
C ARG A 466 -21.28 7.18 -18.20
N ARG A 467 -20.48 8.09 -17.64
CA ARG A 467 -19.04 8.17 -17.94
C ARG A 467 -18.29 6.91 -17.47
N ILE A 468 -18.62 6.42 -16.27
CA ILE A 468 -18.06 5.17 -15.75
C ILE A 468 -18.47 4.00 -16.65
N TYR A 469 -19.74 3.91 -17.01
CA TYR A 469 -20.27 2.88 -17.91
C TYR A 469 -19.57 2.89 -19.26
N ALA A 470 -19.38 4.06 -19.87
CA ALA A 470 -18.69 4.21 -21.14
C ALA A 470 -17.25 3.68 -21.06
N LYS A 471 -16.53 4.03 -19.98
CA LYS A 471 -15.16 3.55 -19.74
C LYS A 471 -15.08 2.03 -19.56
N LEU A 472 -16.01 1.46 -18.81
CA LEU A 472 -16.12 0.00 -18.68
C LEU A 472 -16.47 -0.69 -20.00
N SER A 473 -17.26 -0.02 -20.86
CA SER A 473 -17.69 -0.57 -22.16
C SER A 473 -16.55 -0.65 -23.19
N GLU A 474 -15.42 0.04 -22.97
CA GLU A 474 -14.20 -0.13 -23.77
C GLU A 474 -13.57 -1.52 -23.58
N ILE A 475 -13.78 -2.15 -22.40
CA ILE A 475 -13.15 -3.41 -22.02
C ILE A 475 -14.17 -4.55 -21.89
N ILE A 476 -15.34 -4.26 -21.28
CA ILE A 476 -16.36 -5.27 -20.98
C ILE A 476 -17.32 -5.38 -22.20
N PRO A 477 -17.43 -6.54 -22.85
CA PRO A 477 -18.36 -6.73 -23.96
C PRO A 477 -19.83 -6.57 -23.51
N PRO A 478 -20.75 -6.25 -24.44
CA PRO A 478 -22.17 -6.21 -24.15
C PRO A 478 -22.70 -7.59 -23.75
N PRO A 479 -23.89 -7.64 -23.07
CA PRO A 479 -24.56 -8.91 -22.81
C PRO A 479 -24.73 -9.74 -24.10
N GLY A 480 -24.26 -10.99 -24.07
CA GLY A 480 -24.20 -11.85 -25.26
C GLY A 480 -24.32 -13.34 -24.92
N GLU A 481 -23.80 -14.17 -25.81
CA GLU A 481 -23.59 -15.61 -25.57
C GLU A 481 -22.49 -15.79 -24.52
N ASP A 482 -22.43 -16.99 -23.91
CA ASP A 482 -21.39 -17.33 -22.94
C ASP A 482 -19.98 -17.24 -23.60
N GLN A 483 -19.05 -16.63 -22.90
CA GLN A 483 -17.70 -16.38 -23.38
C GLN A 483 -16.67 -16.41 -22.22
N ASP A 484 -15.38 -16.58 -22.55
CA ASP A 484 -14.32 -16.45 -21.56
C ASP A 484 -14.13 -14.98 -21.13
N LEU A 485 -14.48 -14.68 -19.89
CA LEU A 485 -14.33 -13.36 -19.28
C LEU A 485 -13.05 -13.20 -18.44
N SER A 486 -12.22 -14.25 -18.30
CA SER A 486 -11.02 -14.19 -17.47
C SER A 486 -10.06 -13.06 -17.87
N PRO A 487 -9.76 -12.83 -19.19
CA PRO A 487 -8.93 -11.70 -19.59
C PRO A 487 -9.56 -10.34 -19.29
N VAL A 488 -10.88 -10.23 -19.44
CA VAL A 488 -11.64 -9.00 -19.17
C VAL A 488 -11.55 -8.65 -17.69
N LEU A 489 -11.75 -9.64 -16.80
CA LEU A 489 -11.66 -9.42 -15.35
C LEU A 489 -10.28 -8.92 -14.93
N GLY A 490 -9.20 -9.47 -15.48
CA GLY A 490 -7.84 -8.99 -15.23
C GLY A 490 -7.63 -7.54 -15.67
N GLN A 491 -8.07 -7.19 -16.87
CA GLN A 491 -7.96 -5.82 -17.40
C GLN A 491 -8.78 -4.80 -16.58
N VAL A 492 -10.00 -5.16 -16.17
CA VAL A 492 -10.83 -4.29 -15.33
C VAL A 492 -10.21 -4.11 -13.94
N ALA A 493 -9.70 -5.17 -13.32
CA ALA A 493 -9.03 -5.07 -12.02
C ALA A 493 -7.77 -4.18 -12.10
N GLU A 494 -6.99 -4.30 -13.15
CA GLU A 494 -5.81 -3.44 -13.41
C GLU A 494 -6.22 -1.98 -13.63
N LEU A 495 -7.27 -1.73 -14.42
CA LEU A 495 -7.82 -0.38 -14.65
C LEU A 495 -8.23 0.27 -13.31
N ILE A 496 -8.92 -0.48 -12.43
CA ILE A 496 -9.35 -0.04 -11.11
C ILE A 496 -8.14 0.32 -10.23
N GLN A 497 -7.15 -0.55 -10.13
CA GLN A 497 -5.95 -0.33 -9.33
C GLN A 497 -5.14 0.88 -9.80
N LYS A 498 -5.09 1.12 -11.11
CA LYS A 498 -4.41 2.28 -11.70
C LYS A 498 -5.20 3.59 -11.56
N GLY A 499 -6.41 3.57 -11.00
CA GLY A 499 -7.26 4.76 -10.87
C GLY A 499 -7.95 5.17 -12.17
N GLY A 500 -8.07 4.26 -13.14
CA GLY A 500 -8.73 4.56 -14.42
C GLY A 500 -10.26 4.64 -14.36
N ILE A 501 -10.85 4.30 -13.21
CA ILE A 501 -12.27 4.52 -12.90
C ILE A 501 -12.29 5.51 -11.72
N GLU A 502 -12.25 6.78 -12.03
CA GLU A 502 -12.47 7.80 -11.01
C GLU A 502 -13.97 8.10 -10.92
N SER A 503 -14.48 8.22 -9.69
CA SER A 503 -15.74 8.90 -9.43
C SER A 503 -15.50 10.39 -9.71
N TYR A 504 -15.78 10.84 -10.92
CA TYR A 504 -15.52 12.20 -11.37
C TYR A 504 -16.17 13.22 -10.43
N GLY A 505 -15.36 13.98 -9.71
CA GLY A 505 -15.78 15.11 -8.90
C GLY A 505 -15.69 14.92 -7.38
N LEU A 506 -14.94 13.92 -6.90
CA LEU A 506 -14.73 13.70 -5.47
C LEU A 506 -13.26 13.62 -5.12
#